data_5b8618ec4b3201a616e2f85dacddd3f0
#
_entry.id   5b8618ec4b3201a616e2f85dacddd3f0
#
_cell.length_a   1.000
_cell.length_b   1.000
_cell.length_c   1.000
_cell.angle_alpha   90.00
_cell.angle_beta   90.00
_cell.angle_gamma   90.00
#
_symmetry.space_group_name_H-M   'P 1'
#
loop_
_entity.id
_entity.type
_entity.pdbx_description
1 polymer ?
#
loop_
_entity_poly.entity_id
_entity_poly.type
_entity_poly.pdbx_seq_one_letter_code
_entity_poly.pdbx_strand_id
1 'polypeptide(L)'
;ITANFYKIKPKNLIAVTGTNGKTSVADFYYQLLNLNKIPVASIGTLGIKSKNSKIQTNLTSPDIITLHKNLELLKKQKIDNVIIEASSHGLAQQRLDRLDFKAGIFTNFSQDHLDYHKTMRNYFNAKLILFKRLLSKNRNIIADGSSKEFLILKKIAKKRKLKILD
;
A
#
# COMPACT_ATOMS: atom_id res chain seq x y z
N ILE A 1 16.26 11.79 3.29
CA ILE A 1 15.98 13.21 3.67
C ILE A 1 14.50 13.34 4.01
N THR A 2 13.53 13.07 3.09
CA THR A 2 12.09 13.29 3.29
C THR A 2 11.52 12.63 4.55
N ALA A 3 11.84 11.34 4.80
CA ALA A 3 11.36 10.62 5.98
C ALA A 3 11.91 11.17 7.30
N ASN A 4 13.05 11.84 7.27
CA ASN A 4 13.64 12.50 8.45
C ASN A 4 13.03 13.88 8.70
N PHE A 5 12.50 14.52 7.65
CA PHE A 5 11.81 15.79 7.74
C PHE A 5 10.38 15.59 8.28
N TYR A 6 9.62 14.67 7.69
CA TYR A 6 8.25 14.34 8.11
C TYR A 6 8.28 13.14 9.08
N LYS A 7 8.52 13.40 10.38
CA LYS A 7 8.73 12.35 11.39
C LYS A 7 7.42 11.73 11.89
N ILE A 8 6.36 12.51 11.95
CA ILE A 8 5.07 12.11 12.53
C ILE A 8 4.21 11.43 11.46
N LYS A 9 3.80 10.19 11.73
CA LYS A 9 3.03 9.36 10.78
C LYS A 9 1.92 8.59 11.50
N PRO A 10 0.85 8.21 10.77
CA PRO A 10 -0.16 7.29 11.27
C PRO A 10 0.45 5.97 11.74
N LYS A 11 -0.15 5.36 12.77
CA LYS A 11 0.37 4.12 13.39
C LYS A 11 0.10 2.88 12.55
N ASN A 12 -1.05 2.84 11.86
CA ASN A 12 -1.57 1.68 11.14
C ASN A 12 -1.59 1.97 9.63
N LEU A 13 -0.43 1.82 8.99
CA LEU A 13 -0.33 1.91 7.53
C LEU A 13 -0.53 0.54 6.92
N ILE A 14 -1.43 0.43 5.95
CA ILE A 14 -1.66 -0.76 5.14
C ILE A 14 -1.39 -0.40 3.69
N ALA A 15 -0.72 -1.26 2.94
CA ALA A 15 -0.53 -1.10 1.52
C ALA A 15 -1.28 -2.18 0.74
N VAL A 16 -1.93 -1.81 -0.35
CA VAL A 16 -2.56 -2.75 -1.27
C VAL A 16 -1.94 -2.66 -2.66
N THR A 17 -1.51 -3.80 -3.18
CA THR A 17 -0.96 -3.93 -4.53
C THR A 17 -1.63 -5.08 -5.29
N GLY A 18 -1.47 -5.09 -6.59
CA GLY A 18 -2.06 -6.06 -7.52
C GLY A 18 -2.29 -5.41 -8.88
N THR A 19 -2.82 -6.14 -9.85
CA THR A 19 -3.19 -5.55 -11.14
C THR A 19 -4.52 -4.82 -10.99
N ASN A 20 -5.56 -5.50 -10.56
CA ASN A 20 -6.91 -4.97 -10.37
C ASN A 20 -7.33 -4.99 -8.89
N GLY A 21 -8.38 -4.25 -8.55
CA GLY A 21 -9.02 -4.29 -7.23
C GLY A 21 -8.33 -3.47 -6.13
N LYS A 22 -7.20 -2.82 -6.38
CA LYS A 22 -6.52 -1.97 -5.37
C LYS A 22 -7.44 -0.89 -4.82
N THR A 23 -8.06 -0.14 -5.70
CA THR A 23 -8.97 0.96 -5.36
C THR A 23 -10.21 0.46 -4.62
N SER A 24 -10.78 -0.67 -5.06
CA SER A 24 -11.94 -1.28 -4.38
C SER A 24 -11.61 -1.69 -2.96
N VAL A 25 -10.48 -2.38 -2.76
CA VAL A 25 -10.01 -2.78 -1.42
C VAL A 25 -9.72 -1.56 -0.55
N ALA A 26 -9.09 -0.53 -1.09
CA ALA A 26 -8.80 0.69 -0.36
C ALA A 26 -10.09 1.42 0.04
N ASP A 27 -11.08 1.48 -0.84
CA ASP A 27 -12.36 2.12 -0.57
C ASP A 27 -13.22 1.31 0.41
N PHE A 28 -13.26 -0.02 0.31
CA PHE A 28 -13.95 -0.87 1.28
C PHE A 28 -13.34 -0.76 2.68
N TYR A 29 -12.02 -0.79 2.79
CA TYR A 29 -11.34 -0.56 4.07
C TYR A 29 -11.74 0.79 4.67
N TYR A 30 -11.72 1.85 3.85
CA TYR A 30 -12.14 3.17 4.28
C TYR A 30 -13.60 3.18 4.74
N GLN A 31 -14.52 2.63 3.96
CA GLN A 31 -15.94 2.61 4.28
C GLN A 31 -16.22 1.84 5.57
N LEU A 32 -15.64 0.64 5.72
CA LEU A 32 -15.83 -0.21 6.91
C LEU A 32 -15.39 0.49 8.20
N LEU A 33 -14.23 1.13 8.21
CA LEU A 33 -13.77 1.85 9.40
C LEU A 33 -14.59 3.12 9.65
N ASN A 34 -14.91 3.86 8.58
CA ASN A 34 -15.70 5.09 8.69
C ASN A 34 -17.13 4.82 9.21
N LEU A 35 -17.79 3.75 8.76
CA LEU A 35 -19.10 3.31 9.26
C LEU A 35 -19.03 2.97 10.76
N ASN A 36 -17.92 2.39 11.21
CA ASN A 36 -17.67 2.11 12.62
C ASN A 36 -17.15 3.33 13.41
N LYS A 37 -17.19 4.54 12.84
CA LYS A 37 -16.72 5.79 13.45
C LYS A 37 -15.24 5.78 13.85
N ILE A 38 -14.42 4.92 13.23
CA ILE A 38 -12.97 4.84 13.43
C ILE A 38 -12.30 5.82 12.46
N PRO A 39 -11.47 6.76 12.96
CA PRO A 39 -10.75 7.69 12.09
C PRO A 39 -9.86 6.95 11.08
N VAL A 40 -10.12 7.20 9.79
CA VAL A 40 -9.48 6.50 8.68
C VAL A 40 -9.27 7.41 7.47
N ALA A 41 -8.24 7.11 6.68
CA ALA A 41 -8.05 7.70 5.37
C ALA A 41 -7.62 6.63 4.33
N SER A 42 -7.92 6.90 3.07
CA SER A 42 -7.37 6.16 1.92
C SER A 42 -6.57 7.10 1.03
N ILE A 43 -5.48 6.58 0.46
CA ILE A 43 -4.60 7.29 -0.49
C ILE A 43 -4.47 6.41 -1.73
N GLY A 44 -4.90 6.90 -2.88
CA GLY A 44 -4.89 6.11 -4.09
C GLY A 44 -5.43 6.85 -5.31
N THR A 45 -5.96 6.09 -6.25
CA THR A 45 -6.51 6.60 -7.52
C THR A 45 -7.64 7.61 -7.31
N LEU A 46 -8.44 7.45 -6.26
CA LEU A 46 -9.51 8.39 -5.91
C LEU A 46 -9.01 9.63 -5.15
N GLY A 47 -7.69 9.80 -5.05
CA GLY A 47 -7.05 10.85 -4.27
C GLY A 47 -6.83 10.46 -2.82
N ILE A 48 -6.73 11.47 -1.96
CA ILE A 48 -6.63 11.30 -0.50
C ILE A 48 -8.00 11.58 0.08
N LYS A 49 -8.63 10.54 0.63
CA LYS A 49 -9.98 10.58 1.18
C LYS A 49 -9.93 10.41 2.69
N SER A 50 -10.52 11.33 3.42
CA SER A 50 -10.79 11.23 4.86
C SER A 50 -12.18 11.75 5.15
N LYS A 51 -12.67 11.63 6.40
CA LYS A 51 -14.02 12.08 6.76
C LYS A 51 -14.29 13.53 6.38
N ASN A 52 -13.30 14.41 6.55
CA ASN A 52 -13.47 15.88 6.42
C ASN A 52 -12.77 16.45 5.18
N SER A 53 -12.12 15.65 4.36
CA SER A 53 -11.41 16.14 3.17
C SER A 53 -11.28 15.09 2.09
N LYS A 54 -11.37 15.57 0.84
CA LYS A 54 -11.03 14.79 -0.36
C LYS A 54 -10.09 15.66 -1.19
N ILE A 55 -8.84 15.23 -1.29
CA ILE A 55 -7.80 15.92 -2.08
C ILE A 55 -7.55 15.07 -3.31
N GLN A 56 -7.73 15.62 -4.49
CA GLN A 56 -7.38 14.92 -5.73
C GLN A 56 -5.86 14.83 -5.88
N THR A 57 -5.39 13.71 -6.38
CA THR A 57 -3.99 13.47 -6.74
C THR A 57 -3.91 12.98 -8.18
N ASN A 58 -2.89 13.42 -8.90
CA ASN A 58 -2.68 13.01 -10.30
C ASN A 58 -2.06 11.60 -10.43
N LEU A 59 -1.72 10.98 -9.33
CA LEU A 59 -1.02 9.69 -9.29
C LEU A 59 -1.68 8.75 -8.26
N THR A 60 -1.88 7.50 -8.64
CA THR A 60 -2.36 6.44 -7.72
C THR A 60 -1.49 6.33 -6.47
N SER A 61 -0.18 6.38 -6.63
CA SER A 61 0.78 6.51 -5.52
C SER A 61 1.47 7.87 -5.69
N PRO A 62 1.18 8.87 -4.84
CA PRO A 62 1.83 10.17 -4.88
C PRO A 62 3.36 10.06 -4.80
N ASP A 63 4.07 11.12 -5.19
CA ASP A 63 5.50 11.20 -4.97
C ASP A 63 5.84 11.16 -3.47
N ILE A 64 7.10 10.84 -3.15
CA ILE A 64 7.52 10.58 -1.76
C ILE A 64 7.34 11.80 -0.85
N ILE A 65 7.54 13.02 -1.35
CA ILE A 65 7.40 14.25 -0.55
C ILE A 65 5.92 14.49 -0.24
N THR A 66 5.08 14.48 -1.27
CA THR A 66 3.64 14.64 -1.16
C THR A 66 3.02 13.57 -0.26
N LEU A 67 3.45 12.31 -0.39
CA LEU A 67 2.96 11.21 0.44
C LEU A 67 3.29 11.43 1.92
N HIS A 68 4.56 11.70 2.26
CA HIS A 68 4.97 11.90 3.64
C HIS A 68 4.33 13.14 4.28
N LYS A 69 4.22 14.25 3.53
CA LYS A 69 3.52 15.48 3.98
C LYS A 69 2.05 15.19 4.33
N ASN A 70 1.34 14.48 3.45
CA ASN A 70 -0.06 14.15 3.69
C ASN A 70 -0.24 13.16 4.85
N LEU A 71 0.66 12.18 5.03
CA LEU A 71 0.62 11.30 6.19
C LEU A 71 0.80 12.07 7.50
N GLU A 72 1.68 13.06 7.55
CA GLU A 72 1.82 13.93 8.71
C GLU A 72 0.56 14.76 8.98
N LEU A 73 -0.06 15.32 7.93
CA LEU A 73 -1.31 16.06 8.06
C LEU A 73 -2.45 15.18 8.59
N LEU A 74 -2.61 13.96 8.05
CA LEU A 74 -3.59 13.00 8.53
C LEU A 74 -3.35 12.64 10.01
N LYS A 75 -2.09 12.47 10.41
CA LYS A 75 -1.76 12.19 11.81
C LYS A 75 -2.08 13.38 12.73
N LYS A 76 -1.82 14.61 12.29
CA LYS A 76 -2.24 15.82 13.03
C LYS A 76 -3.75 15.90 13.19
N GLN A 77 -4.52 15.37 12.23
CA GLN A 77 -5.99 15.22 12.32
C GLN A 77 -6.42 14.00 13.16
N LYS A 78 -5.52 13.37 13.92
CA LYS A 78 -5.78 12.18 14.75
C LYS A 78 -6.22 10.94 13.94
N ILE A 79 -5.88 10.87 12.67
CA ILE A 79 -6.13 9.71 11.81
C ILE A 79 -4.92 8.77 11.88
N ASP A 80 -5.10 7.61 12.49
CA ASP A 80 -4.05 6.60 12.66
C ASP A 80 -4.18 5.42 11.70
N ASN A 81 -5.33 5.23 11.06
CA ASN A 81 -5.58 4.13 10.14
C ASN A 81 -5.56 4.65 8.71
N VAL A 82 -4.57 4.24 7.92
CA VAL A 82 -4.44 4.69 6.53
C VAL A 82 -4.14 3.50 5.63
N ILE A 83 -4.94 3.34 4.57
CA ILE A 83 -4.66 2.41 3.49
C ILE A 83 -4.11 3.16 2.28
N ILE A 84 -3.07 2.61 1.64
CA ILE A 84 -2.37 3.23 0.51
C ILE A 84 -2.36 2.27 -0.67
N GLU A 85 -2.82 2.73 -1.82
CA GLU A 85 -2.64 2.00 -3.07
C GLU A 85 -1.16 2.04 -3.49
N ALA A 86 -0.51 0.89 -3.48
CA ALA A 86 0.88 0.69 -3.87
C ALA A 86 0.94 0.25 -5.35
N SER A 87 0.92 1.20 -6.28
CA SER A 87 1.07 0.91 -7.71
C SER A 87 2.46 0.33 -8.01
N SER A 88 2.58 -0.47 -9.07
CA SER A 88 3.88 -1.02 -9.49
C SER A 88 4.90 0.06 -9.84
N HIS A 89 4.45 1.17 -10.43
CA HIS A 89 5.28 2.35 -10.68
C HIS A 89 5.74 2.99 -9.37
N GLY A 90 4.81 3.20 -8.42
CA GLY A 90 5.15 3.79 -7.12
C GLY A 90 6.14 2.94 -6.33
N LEU A 91 6.01 1.62 -6.39
CA LEU A 91 6.94 0.68 -5.77
C LEU A 91 8.31 0.67 -6.47
N ALA A 92 8.34 0.61 -7.81
CA ALA A 92 9.58 0.64 -8.59
C ALA A 92 10.33 1.97 -8.41
N GLN A 93 9.61 3.08 -8.32
CA GLN A 93 10.15 4.43 -8.13
C GLN A 93 10.38 4.79 -6.65
N GLN A 94 10.28 3.83 -5.73
CA GLN A 94 10.57 3.99 -4.30
C GLN A 94 9.72 5.06 -3.59
N ARG A 95 8.53 5.40 -4.13
CA ARG A 95 7.66 6.44 -3.57
C ARG A 95 7.12 6.10 -2.17
N LEU A 96 7.07 4.80 -1.82
CA LEU A 96 6.58 4.30 -0.53
C LEU A 96 7.71 3.93 0.45
N ASP A 97 8.94 4.30 0.14
CA ASP A 97 10.09 3.96 0.98
C ASP A 97 10.03 4.66 2.35
N ARG A 98 10.62 4.01 3.37
CA ARG A 98 10.66 4.51 4.74
C ARG A 98 9.27 4.64 5.42
N LEU A 99 8.26 3.94 4.91
CA LEU A 99 7.00 3.75 5.62
C LEU A 99 6.99 2.40 6.35
N ASP A 100 6.45 2.36 7.58
CA ASP A 100 6.32 1.12 8.37
C ASP A 100 4.91 0.55 8.19
N PHE A 101 4.74 -0.28 7.18
CA PHE A 101 3.46 -0.94 6.92
C PHE A 101 3.20 -2.07 7.92
N LYS A 102 1.99 -2.11 8.49
CA LYS A 102 1.50 -3.18 9.36
C LYS A 102 1.03 -4.40 8.57
N ALA A 103 0.53 -4.17 7.36
CA ALA A 103 0.12 -5.23 6.44
C ALA A 103 0.32 -4.83 4.98
N GLY A 104 0.53 -5.82 4.13
CA GLY A 104 0.52 -5.70 2.68
C GLY A 104 -0.51 -6.64 2.10
N ILE A 105 -1.41 -6.12 1.26
CA ILE A 105 -2.45 -6.87 0.57
C ILE A 105 -2.02 -7.08 -0.88
N PHE A 106 -2.12 -8.30 -1.36
CA PHE A 106 -1.93 -8.67 -2.77
C PHE A 106 -3.26 -9.13 -3.34
N THR A 107 -3.83 -8.39 -4.29
CA THR A 107 -5.14 -8.70 -4.83
C THR A 107 -5.09 -9.78 -5.92
N ASN A 108 -4.38 -9.49 -7.02
CA ASN A 108 -4.23 -10.40 -8.16
C ASN A 108 -3.09 -9.97 -9.09
N PHE A 109 -2.80 -10.80 -10.10
CA PHE A 109 -1.79 -10.51 -11.09
C PHE A 109 -2.24 -10.95 -12.49
N SER A 110 -2.30 -10.01 -13.40
CA SER A 110 -2.57 -10.20 -14.83
C SER A 110 -1.73 -9.23 -15.65
N GLN A 111 -1.76 -9.36 -16.96
CA GLN A 111 -0.98 -8.52 -17.86
C GLN A 111 -1.44 -7.06 -17.79
N ASP A 112 -0.49 -6.15 -17.55
CA ASP A 112 -0.68 -4.70 -17.56
C ASP A 112 0.69 -4.00 -17.53
N HIS A 113 0.75 -2.71 -17.86
CA HIS A 113 1.91 -1.84 -17.72
C HIS A 113 3.24 -2.38 -18.33
N LEU A 114 3.15 -3.17 -19.43
CA LEU A 114 4.35 -3.68 -20.10
C LEU A 114 5.10 -2.60 -20.90
N ASP A 115 4.44 -1.51 -21.22
CA ASP A 115 5.07 -0.29 -21.75
C ASP A 115 6.17 0.22 -20.83
N TYR A 116 5.94 0.19 -19.52
CA TYR A 116 6.89 0.63 -18.50
C TYR A 116 7.82 -0.51 -18.01
N HIS A 117 7.24 -1.64 -17.61
CA HIS A 117 8.01 -2.73 -16.98
C HIS A 117 8.71 -3.65 -17.98
N LYS A 118 8.39 -3.57 -19.28
CA LYS A 118 8.94 -4.36 -20.41
C LYS A 118 8.57 -5.85 -20.37
N THR A 119 8.53 -6.49 -19.19
CA THR A 119 8.20 -7.92 -19.05
C THR A 119 7.27 -8.16 -17.87
N MET A 120 6.46 -9.24 -17.95
CA MET A 120 5.63 -9.70 -16.84
C MET A 120 6.44 -9.98 -15.58
N ARG A 121 7.65 -10.51 -15.73
CA ARG A 121 8.57 -10.78 -14.63
C ARG A 121 8.97 -9.49 -13.89
N ASN A 122 9.34 -8.46 -14.61
CA ASN A 122 9.70 -7.16 -14.01
C ASN A 122 8.49 -6.51 -13.35
N TYR A 123 7.32 -6.58 -13.99
CA TYR A 123 6.07 -6.07 -13.45
C TYR A 123 5.70 -6.76 -12.13
N PHE A 124 5.80 -8.10 -12.08
CA PHE A 124 5.57 -8.85 -10.86
C PHE A 124 6.60 -8.52 -9.77
N ASN A 125 7.88 -8.48 -10.13
CA ASN A 125 8.95 -8.12 -9.20
C ASN A 125 8.76 -6.72 -8.59
N ALA A 126 8.27 -5.76 -9.36
CA ALA A 126 7.94 -4.42 -8.84
C ALA A 126 6.88 -4.51 -7.73
N LYS A 127 5.80 -5.30 -7.91
CA LYS A 127 4.80 -5.51 -6.85
C LYS A 127 5.39 -6.23 -5.63
N LEU A 128 6.26 -7.20 -5.84
CA LEU A 128 6.91 -7.95 -4.76
C LEU A 128 7.84 -7.08 -3.88
N ILE A 129 8.20 -5.86 -4.30
CA ILE A 129 8.97 -4.92 -3.47
C ILE A 129 8.26 -4.67 -2.14
N LEU A 130 6.93 -4.53 -2.13
CA LEU A 130 6.15 -4.36 -0.90
C LEU A 130 6.49 -5.45 0.13
N PHE A 131 6.48 -6.71 -0.28
CA PHE A 131 6.65 -7.87 0.61
C PHE A 131 8.12 -8.21 0.87
N LYS A 132 8.99 -7.97 -0.12
CA LYS A 132 10.43 -8.28 -0.01
C LYS A 132 11.21 -7.21 0.75
N ARG A 133 10.76 -5.95 0.73
CA ARG A 133 11.55 -4.82 1.24
C ARG A 133 10.81 -3.94 2.25
N LEU A 134 9.55 -3.59 2.00
CA LEU A 134 8.85 -2.56 2.77
C LEU A 134 8.17 -3.10 4.04
N LEU A 135 7.74 -4.37 4.05
CA LEU A 135 7.21 -4.99 5.26
C LEU A 135 8.34 -5.37 6.23
N SER A 136 8.24 -4.95 7.48
CA SER A 136 9.13 -5.37 8.57
C SER A 136 8.78 -6.78 9.04
N LYS A 137 9.67 -7.43 9.81
CA LYS A 137 9.42 -8.76 10.42
C LYS A 137 8.12 -8.75 11.23
N ASN A 138 7.46 -9.89 11.28
CA ASN A 138 6.19 -10.11 12.02
C ASN A 138 4.98 -9.32 11.48
N ARG A 139 5.09 -8.67 10.33
CA ARG A 139 3.95 -8.03 9.63
C ARG A 139 3.17 -9.04 8.80
N ASN A 140 1.96 -8.64 8.39
CA ASN A 140 1.04 -9.53 7.70
C ASN A 140 1.10 -9.33 6.17
N ILE A 141 1.07 -10.44 5.44
CA ILE A 141 0.70 -10.50 4.04
C ILE A 141 -0.73 -11.04 3.98
N ILE A 142 -1.59 -10.41 3.20
CA ILE A 142 -2.95 -10.88 2.94
C ILE A 142 -3.04 -11.14 1.44
N ALA A 143 -3.43 -12.35 1.05
CA ALA A 143 -3.52 -12.74 -0.35
C ALA A 143 -4.43 -13.95 -0.52
N ASP A 144 -5.10 -14.06 -1.66
CA ASP A 144 -5.92 -15.20 -2.03
C ASP A 144 -5.04 -16.48 -2.16
N GLY A 145 -5.32 -17.46 -1.31
CA GLY A 145 -4.62 -18.75 -1.24
C GLY A 145 -4.79 -19.62 -2.48
N SER A 146 -5.84 -19.40 -3.27
CA SER A 146 -6.09 -20.09 -4.53
C SER A 146 -5.25 -19.54 -5.70
N SER A 147 -4.64 -18.34 -5.53
CA SER A 147 -3.86 -17.69 -6.58
C SER A 147 -2.52 -18.37 -6.82
N LYS A 148 -2.05 -18.37 -8.09
CA LYS A 148 -0.73 -18.91 -8.48
C LYS A 148 0.41 -18.19 -7.74
N GLU A 149 0.22 -16.91 -7.43
CA GLU A 149 1.19 -16.05 -6.77
C GLU A 149 1.34 -16.36 -5.28
N PHE A 150 0.34 -17.00 -4.67
CA PHE A 150 0.32 -17.30 -3.23
C PHE A 150 1.53 -18.11 -2.78
N LEU A 151 1.95 -19.13 -3.56
CA LEU A 151 3.13 -19.92 -3.23
C LEU A 151 4.41 -19.09 -3.19
N ILE A 152 4.51 -18.07 -4.06
CA ILE A 152 5.67 -17.17 -4.08
C ILE A 152 5.62 -16.26 -2.85
N LEU A 153 4.44 -15.72 -2.51
CA LEU A 153 4.25 -14.89 -1.32
C LEU A 153 4.53 -15.69 -0.04
N LYS A 154 4.11 -16.96 0.03
CA LYS A 154 4.41 -17.87 1.14
C LYS A 154 5.92 -18.11 1.32
N LYS A 155 6.67 -18.30 0.22
CA LYS A 155 8.14 -18.39 0.26
C LYS A 155 8.78 -17.09 0.79
N ILE A 156 8.28 -15.93 0.34
CA ILE A 156 8.75 -14.62 0.84
C ILE A 156 8.43 -14.47 2.32
N ALA A 157 7.21 -14.81 2.74
CA ALA A 157 6.78 -14.75 4.14
C ALA A 157 7.74 -15.57 5.04
N LYS A 158 8.03 -16.81 4.67
CA LYS A 158 8.97 -17.67 5.39
C LYS A 158 10.37 -17.04 5.48
N LYS A 159 10.93 -16.58 4.35
CA LYS A 159 12.27 -15.96 4.29
C LYS A 159 12.36 -14.68 5.11
N ARG A 160 11.31 -13.88 5.11
CA ARG A 160 11.27 -12.56 5.74
C ARG A 160 10.70 -12.56 7.16
N LYS A 161 10.31 -13.74 7.68
CA LYS A 161 9.61 -13.87 8.97
C LYS A 161 8.35 -13.00 9.04
N LEU A 162 7.53 -13.05 7.96
CA LEU A 162 6.22 -12.42 7.88
C LEU A 162 5.14 -13.46 8.16
N LYS A 163 3.97 -13.00 8.60
CA LYS A 163 2.76 -13.83 8.68
C LYS A 163 2.03 -13.74 7.35
N ILE A 164 1.40 -14.82 6.90
CA ILE A 164 0.55 -14.83 5.71
C ILE A 164 -0.84 -15.29 6.11
N LEU A 165 -1.83 -14.53 5.65
CA LEU A 165 -3.25 -14.76 5.88
C LEU A 165 -3.89 -14.95 4.50
N ASP A 166 -4.78 -15.93 4.42
CA ASP A 166 -5.60 -16.26 3.28
C ASP A 166 -7.04 -15.82 3.54
#